data_9e9e833279c5f13dd0e1def7098bb67f
#
_entry.id   9e9e833279c5f13dd0e1def7098bb67f
#
_cell.length_a   1.000
_cell.length_b   1.000
_cell.length_c   1.000
_cell.angle_alpha   90.00
_cell.angle_beta   90.00
_cell.angle_gamma   90.00
#
_symmetry.space_group_name_H-M   'P 1'
#
loop_
_entity.id
_entity.type
_entity.pdbx_description
1 polymer ?
#
loop_
_entity_poly.entity_id
_entity_poly.type
_entity_poly.pdbx_seq_one_letter_code
_entity_poly.pdbx_strand_id
1 'polypeptide(L)'
;SEMCIRDSYNSGICEGMNKATEKANFDFILYSHDDFYFCPKWDEILNEEIKKIGHNRFYLSGIMMNNGPLKFDAGSDFETFDEKKLLENYEKINHYDFQGSTWAPHLIHKEIWNKVGGFSEEFYPGTGSDPDLNMKLWREGIRIFKGLSKCKVYHFGSIVTRKYKNHPLIKTESGSKGGKIFLLKWGITFKFFKKHYLRSDSIYHAELPNPKRNIQFYLEL
;
A
#
# COMPACT_ATOMS: atom_id res chain seq x y z
N SER A 1 -10.49 -10.42 13.80
CA SER A 1 -9.78 -9.13 13.67
C SER A 1 -10.14 -8.24 14.86
N GLU A 2 -9.12 -7.83 15.62
CA GLU A 2 -9.32 -6.85 16.68
C GLU A 2 -9.31 -5.46 16.05
N MET A 3 -10.47 -4.81 16.06
CA MET A 3 -10.58 -3.41 15.66
C MET A 3 -10.34 -2.55 16.90
N CYS A 4 -9.15 -1.96 17.03
CA CYS A 4 -8.87 -1.01 18.10
C CYS A 4 -9.41 0.37 17.72
N ILE A 5 -10.57 0.72 18.25
CA ILE A 5 -11.07 2.12 18.24
C ILE A 5 -10.30 2.87 19.31
N ARG A 6 -9.65 3.95 18.95
CA ARG A 6 -8.89 4.79 19.86
C ARG A 6 -9.43 6.21 19.80
N ASP A 7 -10.03 6.66 20.91
CA ASP A 7 -10.42 8.05 21.13
C ASP A 7 -9.17 8.88 21.43
N SER A 8 -8.45 9.25 20.38
CA SER A 8 -7.29 10.16 20.46
C SER A 8 -7.44 11.27 19.43
N TYR A 9 -6.72 12.36 19.63
CA TYR A 9 -6.60 13.38 18.59
C TYR A 9 -6.12 12.75 17.27
N ASN A 10 -6.55 13.31 16.13
CA ASN A 10 -6.12 12.81 14.84
C ASN A 10 -4.63 13.07 14.63
N SER A 11 -3.82 12.05 14.83
CA SER A 11 -2.36 12.10 14.68
C SER A 11 -1.87 11.74 13.26
N GLY A 12 -2.80 11.55 12.32
CA GLY A 12 -2.49 11.12 10.96
C GLY A 12 -2.24 9.61 10.82
N ILE A 13 -2.09 9.18 9.57
CA ILE A 13 -1.98 7.75 9.23
C ILE A 13 -0.73 7.11 9.83
N CYS A 14 0.42 7.79 9.78
CA CYS A 14 1.69 7.22 10.19
C CYS A 14 1.72 6.85 11.66
N GLU A 15 1.43 7.79 12.54
CA GLU A 15 1.39 7.55 13.98
C GLU A 15 0.26 6.59 14.36
N GLY A 16 -0.92 6.75 13.76
CA GLY A 16 -2.07 5.87 14.01
C GLY A 16 -1.75 4.40 13.70
N MET A 17 -1.14 4.13 12.56
CA MET A 17 -0.73 2.76 12.18
C MET A 17 0.39 2.22 13.05
N ASN A 18 1.40 3.01 13.37
CA ASN A 18 2.48 2.57 14.27
C ASN A 18 1.91 2.12 15.63
N LYS A 19 1.05 2.97 16.23
CA LYS A 19 0.40 2.65 17.51
C LYS A 19 -0.55 1.44 17.45
N ALA A 20 -1.27 1.27 16.34
CA ALA A 20 -2.14 0.10 16.14
C ALA A 20 -1.30 -1.19 16.02
N THR A 21 -0.19 -1.13 15.30
CA THR A 21 0.72 -2.26 15.10
C THR A 21 1.39 -2.73 16.39
N GLU A 22 1.74 -1.80 17.29
CA GLU A 22 2.28 -2.15 18.62
C GLU A 22 1.33 -3.07 19.40
N LYS A 23 0.01 -2.86 19.23
CA LYS A 23 -1.04 -3.62 19.92
C LYS A 23 -1.53 -4.86 19.17
N ALA A 24 -1.10 -5.05 17.94
CA ALA A 24 -1.49 -6.22 17.16
C ALA A 24 -0.88 -7.51 17.75
N ASN A 25 -1.69 -8.55 17.89
CA ASN A 25 -1.29 -9.82 18.51
C ASN A 25 -0.83 -10.86 17.46
N PHE A 26 -1.04 -10.62 16.18
CA PHE A 26 -0.73 -11.55 15.11
C PHE A 26 0.60 -11.23 14.41
N ASP A 27 1.14 -12.23 13.71
CA ASP A 27 2.43 -12.13 13.03
C ASP A 27 2.38 -11.27 11.76
N PHE A 28 1.20 -11.06 11.20
CA PHE A 28 1.02 -10.28 9.98
C PHE A 28 0.23 -8.99 10.24
N ILE A 29 0.71 -7.90 9.67
CA ILE A 29 0.07 -6.59 9.67
C ILE A 29 -0.53 -6.36 8.30
N LEU A 30 -1.86 -6.24 8.25
CA LEU A 30 -2.59 -5.77 7.07
C LEU A 30 -2.92 -4.29 7.25
N TYR A 31 -2.24 -3.44 6.50
CA TYR A 31 -2.62 -2.03 6.40
C TYR A 31 -3.72 -1.85 5.37
N SER A 32 -4.78 -1.19 5.76
CA SER A 32 -5.94 -0.89 4.91
C SER A 32 -6.48 0.50 5.19
N HIS A 33 -7.30 1.00 4.28
CA HIS A 33 -8.05 2.23 4.47
C HIS A 33 -9.49 1.91 4.89
N ASP A 34 -10.14 2.85 5.57
CA ASP A 34 -11.53 2.76 6.05
C ASP A 34 -12.57 2.85 4.93
N ASP A 35 -12.16 3.26 3.74
CA ASP A 35 -12.96 3.34 2.52
C ASP A 35 -12.74 2.18 1.54
N PHE A 36 -12.27 1.02 2.05
CA PHE A 36 -12.16 -0.21 1.28
C PHE A 36 -13.23 -1.24 1.64
N TYR A 37 -13.86 -1.81 0.62
CA TYR A 37 -14.64 -3.03 0.72
C TYR A 37 -13.83 -4.20 0.18
N PHE A 38 -13.54 -5.18 1.02
CA PHE A 38 -12.79 -6.37 0.63
C PHE A 38 -13.70 -7.37 -0.08
N CYS A 39 -13.38 -7.72 -1.33
CA CYS A 39 -14.10 -8.76 -2.04
C CYS A 39 -13.85 -10.14 -1.40
N PRO A 40 -14.79 -11.10 -1.50
CA PRO A 40 -14.66 -12.41 -0.88
C PRO A 40 -13.34 -13.14 -1.19
N LYS A 41 -12.86 -13.97 -0.25
CA LYS A 41 -11.62 -14.78 -0.34
C LYS A 41 -10.32 -13.98 -0.35
N TRP A 42 -10.34 -12.69 -0.06
CA TRP A 42 -9.13 -11.87 -0.04
C TRP A 42 -8.05 -12.41 0.91
N ASP A 43 -8.46 -12.89 2.08
CA ASP A 43 -7.61 -13.46 3.13
C ASP A 43 -7.09 -14.85 2.75
N GLU A 44 -7.91 -15.70 2.13
CA GLU A 44 -7.50 -16.99 1.60
C GLU A 44 -6.41 -16.81 0.52
N ILE A 45 -6.59 -15.84 -0.40
CA ILE A 45 -5.64 -15.53 -1.47
C ILE A 45 -4.29 -15.07 -0.90
N LEU A 46 -4.31 -14.19 0.11
CA LEU A 46 -3.10 -13.76 0.79
C LEU A 46 -2.40 -14.92 1.50
N ASN A 47 -3.15 -15.75 2.21
CA ASN A 47 -2.61 -16.90 2.93
C ASN A 47 -2.01 -17.97 1.99
N GLU A 48 -2.65 -18.23 0.86
CA GLU A 48 -2.09 -19.12 -0.17
C GLU A 48 -0.76 -18.57 -0.72
N GLU A 49 -0.68 -17.26 -0.97
CA GLU A 49 0.53 -16.66 -1.48
C GLU A 49 1.68 -16.69 -0.45
N ILE A 50 1.40 -16.44 0.83
CA ILE A 50 2.36 -16.60 1.93
C ILE A 50 2.93 -18.02 1.96
N LYS A 51 2.07 -19.02 1.87
CA LYS A 51 2.48 -20.44 1.84
C LYS A 51 3.36 -20.76 0.62
N LYS A 52 3.06 -20.20 -0.55
CA LYS A 52 3.87 -20.36 -1.78
C LYS A 52 5.26 -19.71 -1.64
N ILE A 53 5.34 -18.53 -1.03
CA ILE A 53 6.60 -17.83 -0.80
C ILE A 53 7.47 -18.59 0.22
N GLY A 54 6.88 -19.16 1.27
CA GLY A 54 7.56 -20.00 2.26
C GLY A 54 8.49 -19.26 3.23
N HIS A 55 8.47 -17.93 3.24
CA HIS A 55 9.23 -17.09 4.19
C HIS A 55 8.53 -15.74 4.39
N ASN A 56 8.99 -14.94 5.38
CA ASN A 56 8.34 -13.70 5.81
C ASN A 56 8.88 -12.42 5.13
N ARG A 57 9.81 -12.54 4.19
CA ARG A 57 10.51 -11.39 3.56
C ARG A 57 9.83 -10.94 2.27
N PHE A 58 8.65 -10.33 2.41
CA PHE A 58 7.83 -9.85 1.30
C PHE A 58 7.03 -8.60 1.67
N TYR A 59 6.54 -7.94 0.65
CA TYR A 59 5.47 -6.96 0.69
C TYR A 59 4.40 -7.41 -0.31
N LEU A 60 3.26 -7.85 0.18
CA LEU A 60 2.12 -8.23 -0.64
C LEU A 60 1.07 -7.13 -0.62
N SER A 61 0.38 -6.92 -1.72
CA SER A 61 -0.77 -6.03 -1.78
C SER A 61 -1.93 -6.64 -2.54
N GLY A 62 -3.14 -6.13 -2.28
CA GLY A 62 -4.29 -6.35 -3.14
C GLY A 62 -4.29 -5.43 -4.35
N ILE A 63 -5.34 -5.53 -5.16
CA ILE A 63 -5.60 -4.64 -6.29
C ILE A 63 -6.89 -3.86 -6.09
N MET A 64 -6.83 -2.54 -6.29
CA MET A 64 -7.98 -1.65 -6.12
C MET A 64 -8.86 -1.62 -7.37
N MET A 65 -10.17 -1.77 -7.15
CA MET A 65 -11.23 -1.52 -8.12
C MET A 65 -11.81 -0.12 -7.92
N ASN A 66 -12.36 0.47 -8.97
CA ASN A 66 -12.88 1.82 -9.06
C ASN A 66 -11.76 2.89 -9.03
N ASN A 67 -11.39 3.42 -7.90
CA ASN A 67 -10.31 4.40 -7.77
C ASN A 67 -8.93 3.72 -7.69
N GLY A 68 -8.60 2.88 -8.67
CA GLY A 68 -7.40 2.08 -8.77
C GLY A 68 -7.13 1.59 -10.19
N PRO A 69 -6.26 0.59 -10.35
CA PRO A 69 -5.93 0.01 -11.64
C PRO A 69 -7.14 -0.62 -12.35
N LEU A 70 -8.05 -1.26 -11.62
CA LEU A 70 -9.24 -1.87 -12.18
C LEU A 70 -10.38 -0.85 -12.26
N LYS A 71 -10.95 -0.69 -13.45
CA LYS A 71 -12.08 0.22 -13.67
C LYS A 71 -13.39 -0.57 -13.57
N PHE A 72 -14.12 -0.34 -12.50
CA PHE A 72 -15.43 -0.91 -12.25
C PHE A 72 -16.19 -0.03 -11.28
N ASP A 73 -17.38 0.40 -11.67
CA ASP A 73 -18.23 1.27 -10.86
C ASP A 73 -19.40 0.48 -10.26
N ALA A 74 -19.44 0.38 -8.94
CA ALA A 74 -20.54 -0.14 -8.16
C ALA A 74 -21.05 0.91 -7.14
N GLY A 75 -20.83 2.20 -7.40
CA GLY A 75 -21.22 3.31 -6.54
C GLY A 75 -20.03 4.06 -5.95
N SER A 76 -20.24 5.32 -5.61
CA SER A 76 -19.16 6.22 -5.16
C SER A 76 -19.09 6.41 -3.64
N ASP A 77 -20.07 5.94 -2.90
CA ASP A 77 -20.20 6.03 -1.45
C ASP A 77 -21.11 4.93 -0.91
N PHE A 78 -21.29 4.88 0.42
CA PHE A 78 -22.11 3.84 1.07
C PHE A 78 -23.60 3.90 0.70
N GLU A 79 -24.11 5.06 0.30
CA GLU A 79 -25.54 5.25 -0.06
C GLU A 79 -25.84 4.73 -1.47
N THR A 80 -24.86 4.85 -2.36
CA THR A 80 -24.97 4.45 -3.79
C THR A 80 -24.31 3.10 -4.09
N PHE A 81 -23.68 2.46 -3.10
CA PHE A 81 -22.94 1.21 -3.28
C PHE A 81 -23.88 0.03 -3.59
N ASP A 82 -23.71 -0.55 -4.76
CA ASP A 82 -24.37 -1.76 -5.19
C ASP A 82 -23.48 -2.99 -4.98
N GLU A 83 -23.54 -3.53 -3.76
CA GLU A 83 -22.78 -4.72 -3.35
C GLU A 83 -23.11 -5.93 -4.24
N LYS A 84 -24.39 -6.13 -4.59
CA LYS A 84 -24.81 -7.24 -5.45
C LYS A 84 -24.14 -7.16 -6.82
N LYS A 85 -24.16 -5.99 -7.43
CA LYS A 85 -23.48 -5.75 -8.70
C LYS A 85 -21.98 -6.02 -8.61
N LEU A 86 -21.33 -5.62 -7.51
CA LEU A 86 -19.92 -5.91 -7.27
C LEU A 86 -19.68 -7.41 -7.17
N LEU A 87 -20.41 -8.12 -6.32
CA LEU A 87 -20.24 -9.55 -6.07
C LEU A 87 -20.52 -10.43 -7.30
N GLU A 88 -21.45 -10.05 -8.16
CA GLU A 88 -21.73 -10.74 -9.42
C GLU A 88 -20.64 -10.58 -10.48
N ASN A 89 -19.76 -9.58 -10.35
CA ASN A 89 -18.83 -9.19 -11.42
C ASN A 89 -17.36 -9.19 -11.02
N TYR A 90 -16.98 -9.04 -9.74
CA TYR A 90 -15.58 -8.84 -9.34
C TYR A 90 -14.65 -9.98 -9.81
N GLU A 91 -15.10 -11.23 -9.84
CA GLU A 91 -14.30 -12.36 -10.33
C GLU A 91 -14.05 -12.32 -11.85
N LYS A 92 -14.98 -11.73 -12.62
CA LYS A 92 -14.90 -11.64 -14.09
C LYS A 92 -13.86 -10.60 -14.55
N ILE A 93 -13.48 -9.67 -13.68
CA ILE A 93 -12.52 -8.62 -13.99
C ILE A 93 -11.10 -9.19 -13.84
N ASN A 94 -10.50 -9.52 -14.95
CA ASN A 94 -9.17 -10.12 -14.97
C ASN A 94 -8.06 -9.07 -14.93
N HIS A 95 -7.00 -9.40 -14.20
CA HIS A 95 -5.74 -8.68 -14.20
C HIS A 95 -4.60 -9.66 -13.92
N TYR A 96 -3.38 -9.25 -14.18
CA TYR A 96 -2.18 -10.01 -13.83
C TYR A 96 -1.67 -9.60 -12.45
N ASP A 97 -0.94 -10.50 -11.78
CA ASP A 97 -0.15 -10.13 -10.61
C ASP A 97 0.94 -9.16 -11.05
N PHE A 98 1.14 -8.08 -10.29
CA PHE A 98 2.01 -6.99 -10.73
C PHE A 98 3.18 -6.76 -9.79
N GLN A 99 4.26 -6.30 -10.38
CA GLN A 99 5.52 -6.02 -9.73
C GLN A 99 5.49 -4.67 -9.05
N GLY A 100 6.13 -4.56 -7.89
CA GLY A 100 6.46 -3.29 -7.27
C GLY A 100 5.27 -2.50 -6.77
N SER A 101 4.27 -3.20 -6.23
CA SER A 101 3.14 -2.54 -5.56
C SER A 101 3.61 -1.63 -4.43
N THR A 102 2.96 -0.50 -4.29
CA THR A 102 3.33 0.57 -3.33
C THR A 102 2.14 1.14 -2.57
N TRP A 103 0.98 0.51 -2.60
CA TRP A 103 -0.25 1.03 -2.00
C TRP A 103 -1.03 0.00 -1.20
N ALA A 104 -1.94 0.50 -0.38
CA ALA A 104 -2.90 -0.32 0.37
C ALA A 104 -3.93 -1.02 -0.56
N PRO A 105 -4.52 -2.15 -0.10
CA PRO A 105 -4.16 -2.83 1.12
C PRO A 105 -2.84 -3.56 0.97
N HIS A 106 -2.00 -3.56 2.00
CA HIS A 106 -0.75 -4.31 1.95
C HIS A 106 -0.52 -5.14 3.22
N LEU A 107 0.16 -6.26 3.04
CA LEU A 107 0.49 -7.23 4.08
C LEU A 107 2.00 -7.33 4.26
N ILE A 108 2.43 -7.21 5.51
CA ILE A 108 3.84 -7.30 5.92
C ILE A 108 3.92 -8.14 7.19
N HIS A 109 4.97 -8.93 7.35
CA HIS A 109 5.22 -9.60 8.61
C HIS A 109 5.65 -8.61 9.71
N LYS A 110 5.11 -8.77 10.92
CA LYS A 110 5.30 -7.84 12.05
C LYS A 110 6.77 -7.63 12.42
N GLU A 111 7.59 -8.66 12.38
CA GLU A 111 9.04 -8.53 12.62
C GLU A 111 9.70 -7.60 11.61
N ILE A 112 9.34 -7.71 10.32
CA ILE A 112 9.87 -6.85 9.27
C ILE A 112 9.37 -5.42 9.45
N TRP A 113 8.08 -5.24 9.76
CA TRP A 113 7.52 -3.94 10.11
C TRP A 113 8.29 -3.27 11.25
N ASN A 114 8.51 -4.00 12.35
CA ASN A 114 9.24 -3.48 13.52
C ASN A 114 10.69 -3.17 13.18
N LYS A 115 11.36 -4.03 12.41
CA LYS A 115 12.75 -3.85 12.00
C LYS A 115 12.98 -2.59 11.18
N VAL A 116 12.04 -2.24 10.30
CA VAL A 116 12.12 -1.01 9.51
C VAL A 116 11.52 0.22 10.21
N GLY A 117 10.92 0.04 11.40
CA GLY A 117 10.33 1.12 12.20
C GLY A 117 8.99 1.64 11.64
N GLY A 118 8.19 0.77 11.03
CA GLY A 118 6.84 1.12 10.55
C GLY A 118 6.80 2.29 9.60
N PHE A 119 5.77 3.11 9.66
CA PHE A 119 5.68 4.39 8.92
C PHE A 119 6.52 5.49 9.56
N SER A 120 7.12 6.34 8.76
CA SER A 120 7.90 7.50 9.22
C SER A 120 6.98 8.70 9.44
N GLU A 121 6.97 9.23 10.66
CA GLU A 121 6.02 10.27 11.08
C GLU A 121 6.25 11.64 10.44
N GLU A 122 7.46 11.90 9.91
CA GLU A 122 7.74 13.11 9.13
C GLU A 122 6.87 13.25 7.87
N PHE A 123 6.23 12.15 7.42
CA PHE A 123 5.28 12.19 6.31
C PHE A 123 3.85 12.58 6.72
N TYR A 124 3.67 13.09 7.94
CA TYR A 124 2.37 13.60 8.37
C TYR A 124 1.73 14.56 7.35
N PRO A 125 0.44 14.43 7.02
CA PRO A 125 -0.57 13.53 7.58
C PRO A 125 -0.59 12.10 6.98
N GLY A 126 0.29 11.77 5.99
CA GLY A 126 0.40 10.44 5.40
C GLY A 126 0.91 10.41 3.96
N THR A 127 0.88 11.52 3.23
CA THR A 127 1.29 11.54 1.82
C THR A 127 2.78 11.24 1.66
N GLY A 128 3.10 10.17 0.93
CA GLY A 128 4.47 9.72 0.71
C GLY A 128 4.95 8.66 1.71
N SER A 129 4.15 8.27 2.71
CA SER A 129 4.50 7.26 3.70
C SER A 129 4.61 5.86 3.09
N ASP A 130 3.72 5.46 2.18
CA ASP A 130 3.80 4.16 1.50
C ASP A 130 5.10 3.99 0.71
N PRO A 131 5.50 4.92 -0.18
CA PRO A 131 6.79 4.81 -0.86
C PRO A 131 7.99 4.87 0.08
N ASP A 132 7.92 5.62 1.18
CA ASP A 132 8.97 5.61 2.20
C ASP A 132 9.10 4.24 2.87
N LEU A 133 7.98 3.64 3.27
CA LEU A 133 7.97 2.28 3.80
C LEU A 133 8.55 1.28 2.79
N ASN A 134 8.15 1.35 1.52
CA ASN A 134 8.71 0.50 0.49
C ASN A 134 10.22 0.69 0.33
N MET A 135 10.74 1.90 0.43
CA MET A 135 12.18 2.17 0.38
C MET A 135 12.90 1.57 1.60
N LYS A 136 12.34 1.69 2.80
CA LYS A 136 12.90 1.07 4.00
C LYS A 136 12.95 -0.45 3.87
N LEU A 137 11.86 -1.06 3.41
CA LEU A 137 11.78 -2.50 3.14
C LEU A 137 12.80 -2.93 2.07
N TRP A 138 12.93 -2.17 0.98
CA TRP A 138 13.89 -2.46 -0.07
C TRP A 138 15.34 -2.40 0.44
N ARG A 139 15.67 -1.40 1.27
CA ARG A 139 16.99 -1.29 1.92
C ARG A 139 17.25 -2.41 2.91
N GLU A 140 16.21 -2.89 3.60
CA GLU A 140 16.29 -4.06 4.47
C GLU A 140 16.51 -5.38 3.68
N GLY A 141 16.50 -5.31 2.36
CA GLY A 141 16.72 -6.47 1.49
C GLY A 141 15.45 -7.24 1.12
N ILE A 142 14.27 -6.66 1.33
CA ILE A 142 13.04 -7.22 0.76
C ILE A 142 13.09 -7.07 -0.75
N ARG A 143 12.77 -8.15 -1.48
CA ARG A 143 12.80 -8.19 -2.94
C ARG A 143 11.49 -8.67 -3.57
N ILE A 144 10.59 -9.24 -2.78
CA ILE A 144 9.23 -9.55 -3.21
C ILE A 144 8.34 -8.36 -2.88
N PHE A 145 7.95 -7.60 -3.91
CA PHE A 145 6.94 -6.55 -3.87
C PHE A 145 5.86 -6.93 -4.89
N LYS A 146 4.88 -7.69 -4.45
CA LYS A 146 3.91 -8.32 -5.34
C LYS A 146 2.50 -7.84 -5.06
N GLY A 147 1.82 -7.35 -6.10
CA GLY A 147 0.38 -7.11 -6.06
C GLY A 147 -0.39 -8.31 -6.61
N LEU A 148 -1.36 -8.79 -5.83
CA LEU A 148 -2.16 -9.97 -6.15
C LEU A 148 -3.43 -9.55 -6.88
N SER A 149 -3.53 -9.92 -8.14
CA SER A 149 -4.67 -9.57 -9.01
C SER A 149 -6.00 -10.16 -8.54
N LYS A 150 -5.96 -11.28 -7.84
CA LYS A 150 -7.14 -11.95 -7.29
C LYS A 150 -7.58 -11.35 -5.95
N CYS A 151 -6.67 -10.76 -5.17
CA CYS A 151 -6.98 -10.08 -3.92
C CYS A 151 -7.56 -8.69 -4.19
N LYS A 152 -8.85 -8.62 -4.48
CA LYS A 152 -9.53 -7.40 -4.91
C LYS A 152 -10.16 -6.65 -3.75
N VAL A 153 -10.04 -5.32 -3.78
CA VAL A 153 -10.75 -4.42 -2.89
C VAL A 153 -11.46 -3.35 -3.71
N TYR A 154 -12.69 -3.03 -3.35
CA TYR A 154 -13.40 -1.90 -3.93
C TYR A 154 -13.05 -0.64 -3.14
N HIS A 155 -12.59 0.39 -3.82
CA HIS A 155 -12.11 1.62 -3.21
C HIS A 155 -13.08 2.77 -3.50
N PHE A 156 -13.76 3.27 -2.46
CA PHE A 156 -14.72 4.37 -2.59
C PHE A 156 -14.06 5.72 -2.92
N GLY A 157 -12.74 5.84 -2.76
CA GLY A 157 -11.99 6.98 -3.23
C GLY A 157 -12.02 8.19 -2.32
N SER A 158 -11.52 8.03 -1.10
CA SER A 158 -11.30 9.14 -0.16
C SER A 158 -12.57 9.95 0.15
N ILE A 159 -13.66 9.27 0.52
CA ILE A 159 -14.97 9.88 0.80
C ILE A 159 -14.83 11.02 1.82
N VAL A 160 -14.14 10.78 2.91
CA VAL A 160 -13.92 11.75 3.98
C VAL A 160 -13.18 12.98 3.45
N THR A 161 -12.10 12.78 2.71
CA THR A 161 -11.32 13.87 2.11
C THR A 161 -12.14 14.69 1.11
N ARG A 162 -13.01 14.04 0.33
CA ARG A 162 -13.90 14.73 -0.62
C ARG A 162 -15.00 15.52 0.06
N LYS A 163 -15.62 14.99 1.13
CA LYS A 163 -16.69 15.66 1.89
C LYS A 163 -16.17 16.84 2.71
N TYR A 164 -14.94 16.75 3.20
CA TYR A 164 -14.34 17.76 4.10
C TYR A 164 -13.18 18.53 3.47
N LYS A 165 -13.35 19.02 2.22
CA LYS A 165 -12.33 19.80 1.48
C LYS A 165 -11.71 20.96 2.25
N ASN A 166 -12.38 21.46 3.28
CA ASN A 166 -11.90 22.56 4.14
C ASN A 166 -11.25 22.08 5.44
N HIS A 167 -11.09 20.77 5.66
CA HIS A 167 -10.44 20.26 6.85
C HIS A 167 -8.96 20.68 6.87
N PRO A 168 -8.40 21.13 8.02
CA PRO A 168 -7.01 21.59 8.10
C PRO A 168 -5.98 20.59 7.58
N LEU A 169 -6.23 19.26 7.76
CA LEU A 169 -5.36 18.19 7.28
C LEU A 169 -5.38 18.02 5.75
N ILE A 170 -6.38 18.60 5.06
CA ILE A 170 -6.58 18.45 3.62
C ILE A 170 -6.08 19.69 2.86
N LYS A 171 -6.11 20.86 3.49
CA LYS A 171 -5.62 22.14 2.92
C LYS A 171 -4.11 22.21 2.75
N THR A 172 -3.36 21.30 3.38
CA THR A 172 -1.93 21.25 3.16
C THR A 172 -1.67 20.66 1.78
N GLU A 173 -0.78 21.27 1.01
CA GLU A 173 -0.24 20.82 -0.28
C GLU A 173 0.45 19.43 -0.14
N SER A 174 -0.30 18.44 0.32
CA SER A 174 0.23 17.18 0.84
C SER A 174 1.05 16.41 -0.20
N GLY A 175 0.62 16.40 -1.45
CA GLY A 175 1.29 15.62 -2.51
C GLY A 175 2.70 16.14 -2.83
N SER A 176 2.90 17.43 -2.91
CA SER A 176 4.23 18.04 -3.17
C SER A 176 5.16 17.93 -1.96
N LYS A 177 4.60 18.05 -0.74
CA LYS A 177 5.35 17.93 0.51
C LYS A 177 5.96 16.53 0.68
N GLY A 178 5.14 15.46 0.54
CA GLY A 178 5.61 14.08 0.67
C GLY A 178 6.71 13.74 -0.34
N GLY A 179 6.58 14.19 -1.59
CA GLY A 179 7.60 14.02 -2.62
C GLY A 179 8.93 14.73 -2.29
N LYS A 180 8.86 15.95 -1.73
CA LYS A 180 10.05 16.69 -1.26
C LYS A 180 10.73 15.98 -0.09
N ILE A 181 9.97 15.54 0.91
CA ILE A 181 10.50 14.79 2.06
C ILE A 181 11.19 13.50 1.58
N PHE A 182 10.54 12.75 0.67
CA PHE A 182 11.12 11.54 0.10
C PHE A 182 12.45 11.82 -0.61
N LEU A 183 12.50 12.86 -1.45
CA LEU A 183 13.71 13.24 -2.16
C LEU A 183 14.85 13.65 -1.19
N LEU A 184 14.55 14.46 -0.18
CA LEU A 184 15.54 14.89 0.82
C LEU A 184 16.06 13.71 1.66
N LYS A 185 15.18 12.78 2.01
CA LYS A 185 15.53 11.62 2.83
C LYS A 185 16.36 10.57 2.06
N TRP A 186 16.01 10.33 0.80
CA TRP A 186 16.54 9.21 0.03
C TRP A 186 17.46 9.59 -1.13
N GLY A 187 17.57 10.87 -1.47
CA GLY A 187 18.40 11.38 -2.56
C GLY A 187 17.88 11.07 -3.98
N ILE A 188 16.71 10.45 -4.10
CA ILE A 188 16.06 10.11 -5.37
C ILE A 188 14.57 10.43 -5.32
N THR A 189 13.95 10.64 -6.47
CA THR A 189 12.50 10.84 -6.52
C THR A 189 11.75 9.52 -6.35
N PHE A 190 10.51 9.60 -5.86
CA PHE A 190 9.64 8.42 -5.80
C PHE A 190 9.41 7.78 -7.16
N LYS A 191 9.25 8.59 -8.22
CA LYS A 191 9.10 8.10 -9.60
C LYS A 191 10.32 7.28 -10.04
N PHE A 192 11.53 7.74 -9.72
CA PHE A 192 12.77 7.02 -10.01
C PHE A 192 12.82 5.70 -9.24
N PHE A 193 12.51 5.71 -7.94
CA PHE A 193 12.46 4.51 -7.11
C PHE A 193 11.47 3.46 -7.67
N LYS A 194 10.23 3.87 -7.98
CA LYS A 194 9.24 2.98 -8.61
C LYS A 194 9.75 2.36 -9.90
N LYS A 195 10.32 3.17 -10.79
CA LYS A 195 10.75 2.72 -12.11
C LYS A 195 11.96 1.81 -12.05
N HIS A 196 12.99 2.17 -11.31
CA HIS A 196 14.32 1.52 -11.40
C HIS A 196 14.57 0.49 -10.30
N TYR A 197 13.99 0.66 -9.12
CA TYR A 197 14.18 -0.25 -7.99
C TYR A 197 13.04 -1.28 -7.91
N LEU A 198 11.80 -0.81 -7.89
CA LEU A 198 10.64 -1.68 -7.76
C LEU A 198 10.15 -2.27 -9.08
N ARG A 199 10.50 -1.66 -10.22
CA ARG A 199 9.99 -2.03 -11.55
C ARG A 199 8.46 -2.08 -11.58
N SER A 200 7.83 -1.12 -10.90
CA SER A 200 6.38 -1.06 -10.75
C SER A 200 5.66 -1.03 -12.09
N ASP A 201 4.40 -1.44 -12.06
CA ASP A 201 3.47 -1.43 -13.20
C ASP A 201 3.83 -2.45 -14.31
N SER A 202 4.76 -3.38 -14.05
CA SER A 202 5.02 -4.55 -14.89
C SER A 202 4.38 -5.82 -14.32
N ILE A 203 4.26 -6.85 -15.16
CA ILE A 203 3.81 -8.18 -14.72
C ILE A 203 4.83 -8.73 -13.70
N TYR A 204 4.33 -9.33 -12.62
CA TYR A 204 5.19 -10.01 -11.66
C TYR A 204 5.75 -11.30 -12.26
N HIS A 205 7.06 -11.42 -12.28
CA HIS A 205 7.73 -12.62 -12.76
C HIS A 205 8.53 -13.32 -11.65
N ALA A 206 9.23 -12.55 -10.82
CA ALA A 206 10.11 -13.07 -9.77
C ALA A 206 10.50 -11.98 -8.77
N GLU A 207 11.27 -12.34 -7.78
CA GLU A 207 11.93 -11.39 -6.88
C GLU A 207 12.76 -10.36 -7.66
N LEU A 208 12.78 -9.14 -7.13
CA LEU A 208 13.65 -8.09 -7.65
C LEU A 208 15.12 -8.48 -7.49
N PRO A 209 15.96 -8.28 -8.51
CA PRO A 209 17.38 -8.51 -8.37
C PRO A 209 17.99 -7.51 -7.37
N ASN A 210 19.09 -7.90 -6.75
CA ASN A 210 19.92 -6.94 -6.05
C ASN A 210 20.48 -5.92 -7.08
N PRO A 211 20.63 -4.64 -6.68
CA PRO A 211 21.18 -3.64 -7.58
C PRO A 211 22.59 -4.06 -7.97
N LYS A 212 22.84 -4.21 -9.26
CA LYS A 212 24.19 -4.34 -9.76
C LYS A 212 24.88 -3.00 -9.51
N ARG A 213 26.08 -2.99 -8.94
CA ARG A 213 26.96 -1.82 -8.93
C ARG A 213 27.37 -1.54 -10.38
N ASN A 214 26.57 -0.77 -11.10
CA ASN A 214 26.83 -0.45 -12.49
C ASN A 214 27.15 1.05 -12.58
N ILE A 215 28.34 1.40 -13.01
CA ILE A 215 28.79 2.79 -13.24
C ILE A 215 27.83 3.50 -14.21
N GLN A 216 27.23 2.78 -15.14
CA GLN A 216 26.22 3.30 -16.07
C GLN A 216 24.98 3.86 -15.37
N PHE A 217 24.65 3.35 -14.19
CA PHE A 217 23.51 3.84 -13.38
C PHE A 217 23.73 5.26 -12.86
N TYR A 218 25.00 5.68 -12.69
CA TYR A 218 25.38 7.03 -12.24
C TYR A 218 25.53 8.03 -13.38
N LEU A 219 25.57 7.56 -14.64
CA LEU A 219 25.69 8.41 -15.82
C LEU A 219 24.32 8.77 -16.43
N GLU A 220 23.23 8.15 -15.96
CA GLU A 220 21.84 8.46 -16.36
C GLU A 220 21.12 9.39 -15.36
N LEU A 221 21.81 9.86 -14.33
CA LEU A 221 21.39 10.89 -13.37
C LEU A 221 21.81 12.26 -13.86
#